data_33665337321d6b75afd37b685545d2b8
#
_entry.id   33665337321d6b75afd37b685545d2b8
#
_cell.length_a   1.000
_cell.length_b   1.000
_cell.length_c   1.000
_cell.angle_alpha   90.00
_cell.angle_beta   90.00
_cell.angle_gamma   90.00
#
_symmetry.space_group_name_H-M   'P 1'
#
loop_
_entity.id
_entity.type
_entity.pdbx_description
1 polymer ?
#
loop_
_entity_poly.entity_id
_entity_poly.type
_entity_poly.pdbx_seq_one_letter_code
_entity_poly.pdbx_strand_id
1 'polypeptide(L)'
;MFIGRERELQSLQEFYNKDGCGMMVIYGRRRIGKSTLITKFIKQKKVIFYTATKVGKERNLELFSRQAASFFFYDDIELLFPSLDAVFDFIGKNVQQEKVLLVIDELPYWAEKDEALLSVLQKYMDTSWKDTNIKIILCGSALSFMENKVLSEKSPLFGRRDSQIKLEPFDYLDAAKFVPEYCARDKAVCYGITGGVAKYLSMIDPCKSLDENIVRLFFKTDGYLYDETRNLLTQEFSDISLVNNIIEQIAYGKNTVNEIATKLGETSPAVLYSLEKLINVGLVQKRKCITEEKNKKKTQYVLKDFMFKFWYEFIPKATSVIEIGQGEMYYNKVVKPELHSFMGAVFEEMCRYYTLKEGVLEKFGCFITNVGVWWGTESITNAEGKKCSQSADIDVVGLSEPEKKVVLGECKFKNEKIDKKVYETLIRRGNQIKLKYHIEKYVLFSMSGFTEWFDSLEDNNVVLLTLEDLYQNS
;
A
#
# COMPACT_ATOMS: atom_id res chain seq x y z
N MET A 1 -9.50 -18.83 2.14
CA MET A 1 -8.05 -19.15 2.24
C MET A 1 -7.34 -17.94 2.85
N PHE A 2 -6.35 -18.10 3.76
CA PHE A 2 -5.51 -17.01 4.27
C PHE A 2 -4.20 -17.02 3.46
N ILE A 3 -3.82 -15.88 2.91
CA ILE A 3 -2.70 -15.76 1.99
C ILE A 3 -1.72 -14.71 2.52
N GLY A 4 -0.43 -15.01 2.44
CA GLY A 4 0.65 -14.11 2.86
C GLY A 4 0.64 -13.78 4.35
N ARG A 5 1.31 -12.71 4.73
CA ARG A 5 1.36 -12.17 6.10
C ARG A 5 2.14 -13.04 7.09
N GLU A 6 3.05 -13.87 6.60
CA GLU A 6 3.86 -14.75 7.43
C GLU A 6 4.70 -13.95 8.44
N ARG A 7 5.28 -12.83 8.01
CA ARG A 7 6.09 -11.94 8.84
C ARG A 7 5.25 -11.28 9.95
N GLU A 8 4.06 -10.81 9.60
CA GLU A 8 3.14 -10.19 10.55
C GLU A 8 2.62 -11.22 11.57
N LEU A 9 2.29 -12.44 11.12
CA LEU A 9 1.90 -13.54 12.02
C LEU A 9 3.04 -13.94 12.95
N GLN A 10 4.27 -14.00 12.46
CA GLN A 10 5.45 -14.28 13.28
C GLN A 10 5.65 -13.18 14.33
N SER A 11 5.59 -11.92 13.95
CA SER A 11 5.70 -10.78 14.88
C SER A 11 4.61 -10.79 15.96
N LEU A 12 3.38 -11.15 15.59
CA LEU A 12 2.27 -11.34 16.52
C LEU A 12 2.54 -12.50 17.48
N GLN A 13 3.10 -13.60 16.99
CA GLN A 13 3.41 -14.77 17.83
C GLN A 13 4.58 -14.47 18.78
N GLU A 14 5.61 -13.78 18.33
CA GLU A 14 6.72 -13.33 19.17
C GLU A 14 6.24 -12.39 20.28
N PHE A 15 5.36 -11.44 19.95
CA PHE A 15 4.71 -10.56 20.92
C PHE A 15 3.91 -11.35 21.96
N TYR A 16 3.07 -12.29 21.51
CA TYR A 16 2.24 -13.09 22.39
C TYR A 16 3.04 -13.97 23.34
N ASN A 17 4.20 -14.49 22.89
CA ASN A 17 5.04 -15.38 23.67
C ASN A 17 5.81 -14.69 24.81
N LYS A 18 6.03 -13.38 24.72
CA LYS A 18 6.67 -12.63 25.81
C LYS A 18 5.86 -12.76 27.11
N ASP A 19 6.52 -12.75 28.24
CA ASP A 19 5.86 -12.71 29.54
C ASP A 19 5.46 -11.28 29.94
N GLY A 20 4.58 -11.18 30.93
CA GLY A 20 4.10 -9.91 31.45
C GLY A 20 3.06 -9.20 30.58
N CYS A 21 2.56 -8.07 31.06
CA CYS A 21 1.64 -7.21 30.30
C CYS A 21 2.38 -6.57 29.13
N GLY A 22 1.73 -6.52 27.98
CA GLY A 22 2.31 -5.92 26.78
C GLY A 22 1.27 -5.42 25.81
N MET A 23 1.67 -4.50 24.90
CA MET A 23 0.79 -3.89 23.93
C MET A 23 1.40 -3.88 22.53
N MET A 24 0.60 -4.28 21.54
CA MET A 24 0.90 -4.17 20.12
C MET A 24 -0.14 -3.31 19.41
N VAL A 25 0.31 -2.48 18.45
CA VAL A 25 -0.57 -1.65 17.63
C VAL A 25 -0.56 -2.17 16.20
N ILE A 26 -1.75 -2.47 15.64
CA ILE A 26 -1.93 -2.88 14.25
C ILE A 26 -2.74 -1.81 13.53
N TYR A 27 -2.18 -1.21 12.50
CA TYR A 27 -2.87 -0.16 11.77
C TYR A 27 -2.56 -0.22 10.28
N GLY A 28 -3.36 0.48 9.50
CA GLY A 28 -3.26 0.50 8.05
C GLY A 28 -4.62 0.82 7.45
N ARG A 29 -4.64 1.18 6.17
CA ARG A 29 -5.89 1.61 5.51
C ARG A 29 -6.99 0.53 5.56
N ARG A 30 -8.19 0.92 5.20
CA ARG A 30 -9.32 -0.02 5.11
C ARG A 30 -9.06 -1.11 4.06
N ARG A 31 -9.67 -2.28 4.27
CA ARG A 31 -9.72 -3.39 3.29
C ARG A 31 -8.41 -4.13 3.02
N ILE A 32 -7.32 -3.80 3.73
CA ILE A 32 -6.02 -4.50 3.59
C ILE A 32 -5.90 -5.78 4.41
N GLY A 33 -6.96 -6.18 5.16
CA GLY A 33 -7.01 -7.46 5.86
C GLY A 33 -6.58 -7.44 7.33
N LYS A 34 -6.60 -6.28 8.04
CA LYS A 34 -6.25 -6.19 9.47
C LYS A 34 -7.06 -7.17 10.34
N SER A 35 -8.38 -7.08 10.30
CA SER A 35 -9.26 -7.95 11.10
C SER A 35 -9.12 -9.42 10.70
N THR A 36 -8.86 -9.72 9.43
CA THR A 36 -8.57 -11.08 8.95
C THR A 36 -7.27 -11.63 9.55
N LEU A 37 -6.21 -10.81 9.61
CA LEU A 37 -4.94 -11.17 10.24
C LEU A 37 -5.13 -11.46 11.73
N ILE A 38 -5.83 -10.57 12.45
CA ILE A 38 -6.12 -10.74 13.87
C ILE A 38 -6.96 -11.99 14.09
N THR A 39 -8.04 -12.19 13.32
CA THR A 39 -8.91 -13.38 13.42
C THR A 39 -8.13 -14.67 13.16
N LYS A 40 -7.18 -14.66 12.23
CA LYS A 40 -6.32 -15.83 11.99
C LYS A 40 -5.40 -16.09 13.18
N PHE A 41 -4.83 -15.03 13.75
CA PHE A 41 -3.88 -15.10 14.87
C PHE A 41 -4.52 -15.55 16.17
N ILE A 42 -5.74 -15.09 16.49
CA ILE A 42 -6.40 -15.37 17.78
C ILE A 42 -7.00 -16.77 17.88
N LYS A 43 -7.03 -17.54 16.79
CA LYS A 43 -7.52 -18.92 16.83
C LYS A 43 -6.81 -19.72 17.92
N GLN A 44 -7.60 -20.41 18.73
CA GLN A 44 -7.13 -21.24 19.86
C GLN A 44 -6.47 -20.45 21.01
N LYS A 45 -6.66 -19.14 21.09
CA LYS A 45 -6.21 -18.30 22.21
C LYS A 45 -7.38 -17.85 23.06
N LYS A 46 -7.14 -17.61 24.35
CA LYS A 46 -8.10 -16.95 25.23
C LYS A 46 -8.14 -15.47 24.89
N VAL A 47 -9.27 -14.97 24.36
CA VAL A 47 -9.38 -13.62 23.83
C VAL A 47 -10.66 -12.92 24.23
N ILE A 48 -10.52 -11.71 24.75
CA ILE A 48 -11.59 -10.70 24.83
C ILE A 48 -11.48 -9.88 23.55
N PHE A 49 -12.40 -10.09 22.62
CA PHE A 49 -12.38 -9.42 21.31
C PHE A 49 -13.53 -8.43 21.22
N TYR A 50 -13.23 -7.16 21.09
CA TYR A 50 -14.21 -6.10 20.93
C TYR A 50 -13.94 -5.29 19.66
N THR A 51 -14.97 -5.11 18.85
CA THR A 51 -14.93 -4.18 17.70
C THR A 51 -15.69 -2.92 18.07
N ALA A 52 -14.98 -1.81 18.18
CA ALA A 52 -15.59 -0.53 18.47
C ALA A 52 -16.47 -0.04 17.31
N THR A 53 -17.54 0.65 17.63
CA THR A 53 -18.54 1.13 16.66
C THR A 53 -18.68 2.65 16.72
N LYS A 54 -19.23 3.25 15.64
CA LYS A 54 -19.46 4.70 15.53
C LYS A 54 -20.65 5.17 16.39
N VAL A 55 -20.64 4.82 17.68
CA VAL A 55 -21.68 5.23 18.66
C VAL A 55 -21.04 6.04 19.79
N GLY A 56 -21.86 6.54 20.73
CA GLY A 56 -21.36 7.28 21.90
C GLY A 56 -20.50 6.41 22.82
N LYS A 57 -19.71 7.06 23.69
CA LYS A 57 -18.79 6.39 24.63
C LYS A 57 -19.51 5.42 25.56
N GLU A 58 -20.69 5.79 26.04
CA GLU A 58 -21.52 4.98 26.94
C GLU A 58 -21.92 3.66 26.29
N ARG A 59 -22.31 3.71 25.03
CA ARG A 59 -22.73 2.50 24.30
C ARG A 59 -21.53 1.60 23.97
N ASN A 60 -20.36 2.16 23.62
CA ASN A 60 -19.14 1.38 23.44
C ASN A 60 -18.72 0.71 24.78
N LEU A 61 -18.81 1.44 25.90
CA LEU A 61 -18.52 0.88 27.22
C LEU A 61 -19.47 -0.27 27.58
N GLU A 62 -20.76 -0.11 27.33
CA GLU A 62 -21.78 -1.15 27.56
C GLU A 62 -21.46 -2.41 26.73
N LEU A 63 -21.22 -2.28 25.44
CA LEU A 63 -20.93 -3.40 24.56
C LEU A 63 -19.62 -4.10 24.94
N PHE A 64 -18.59 -3.33 25.29
CA PHE A 64 -17.33 -3.88 25.78
C PHE A 64 -17.49 -4.59 27.12
N SER A 65 -18.30 -4.04 28.03
CA SER A 65 -18.63 -4.65 29.33
C SER A 65 -19.26 -6.04 29.15
N ARG A 66 -20.25 -6.18 28.27
CA ARG A 66 -20.89 -7.47 27.94
C ARG A 66 -19.87 -8.45 27.40
N GLN A 67 -18.99 -8.00 26.48
CA GLN A 67 -17.96 -8.87 25.90
C GLN A 67 -16.94 -9.35 26.94
N ALA A 68 -16.53 -8.48 27.87
CA ALA A 68 -15.64 -8.84 28.96
C ALA A 68 -16.31 -9.80 29.95
N ALA A 69 -17.58 -9.57 30.32
CA ALA A 69 -18.32 -10.44 31.20
C ALA A 69 -18.51 -11.85 30.60
N SER A 70 -18.94 -11.94 29.34
CA SER A 70 -19.18 -13.23 28.67
C SER A 70 -17.90 -14.07 28.53
N PHE A 71 -16.74 -13.46 28.45
CA PHE A 71 -15.46 -14.18 28.43
C PHE A 71 -15.17 -14.94 29.71
N PHE A 72 -15.54 -14.39 30.89
CA PHE A 72 -15.24 -14.99 32.18
C PHE A 72 -16.35 -15.92 32.70
N PHE A 73 -17.61 -15.67 32.40
CA PHE A 73 -18.74 -16.36 32.99
C PHE A 73 -19.43 -17.40 32.11
N TYR A 74 -19.10 -17.45 30.80
CA TYR A 74 -19.67 -18.40 29.82
C TYR A 74 -21.21 -18.34 29.64
N ASP A 75 -21.93 -17.48 30.39
CA ASP A 75 -23.37 -17.31 30.33
C ASP A 75 -23.71 -15.90 29.80
N ASP A 76 -24.95 -15.72 29.30
CA ASP A 76 -25.52 -14.43 28.92
C ASP A 76 -25.80 -13.54 30.14
N ILE A 77 -24.79 -13.34 30.99
CA ILE A 77 -24.88 -12.43 32.13
C ILE A 77 -24.75 -11.00 31.61
N GLU A 78 -25.82 -10.22 31.72
CA GLU A 78 -25.80 -8.78 31.47
C GLU A 78 -25.08 -8.03 32.60
N LEU A 79 -23.77 -8.21 32.72
CA LEU A 79 -22.97 -7.41 33.63
C LEU A 79 -22.51 -6.15 32.92
N LEU A 80 -23.02 -5.01 33.41
CA LEU A 80 -22.65 -3.70 32.91
C LEU A 80 -21.74 -2.97 33.90
N PHE A 81 -20.66 -2.43 33.46
CA PHE A 81 -19.74 -1.66 34.29
C PHE A 81 -20.01 -0.16 34.12
N PRO A 82 -20.02 0.64 35.23
CA PRO A 82 -20.34 2.06 35.19
C PRO A 82 -19.19 2.92 34.58
N SER A 83 -18.00 2.38 34.46
CA SER A 83 -16.83 3.11 33.94
C SER A 83 -15.78 2.18 33.33
N LEU A 84 -14.84 2.77 32.59
CA LEU A 84 -13.66 2.07 32.08
C LEU A 84 -12.83 1.47 33.21
N ASP A 85 -12.67 2.21 34.32
CA ASP A 85 -11.94 1.71 35.48
C ASP A 85 -12.59 0.43 36.04
N ALA A 86 -13.90 0.42 36.16
CA ALA A 86 -14.63 -0.75 36.70
C ALA A 86 -14.46 -2.01 35.83
N VAL A 87 -14.56 -1.89 34.50
CA VAL A 87 -14.35 -3.03 33.58
C VAL A 87 -12.90 -3.48 33.52
N PHE A 88 -11.93 -2.57 33.57
CA PHE A 88 -10.51 -2.92 33.56
C PHE A 88 -10.07 -3.55 34.88
N ASP A 89 -10.55 -3.05 36.02
CA ASP A 89 -10.38 -3.70 37.32
C ASP A 89 -10.94 -5.14 37.32
N PHE A 90 -12.13 -5.31 36.77
CA PHE A 90 -12.76 -6.62 36.64
C PHE A 90 -11.88 -7.56 35.79
N ILE A 91 -11.40 -7.13 34.62
CA ILE A 91 -10.53 -7.93 33.77
C ILE A 91 -9.24 -8.30 34.54
N GLY A 92 -8.55 -7.33 35.14
CA GLY A 92 -7.31 -7.57 35.85
C GLY A 92 -7.44 -8.55 37.01
N LYS A 93 -8.51 -8.47 37.79
CA LYS A 93 -8.79 -9.38 38.91
C LYS A 93 -9.10 -10.83 38.50
N ASN A 94 -9.69 -11.00 37.32
CA ASN A 94 -10.13 -12.32 36.85
C ASN A 94 -9.12 -13.03 35.93
N VAL A 95 -8.19 -12.31 35.31
CA VAL A 95 -7.14 -12.91 34.44
C VAL A 95 -6.15 -13.77 35.25
N GLN A 96 -5.87 -13.41 36.49
CA GLN A 96 -4.88 -14.10 37.37
C GLN A 96 -3.53 -14.32 36.66
N GLN A 97 -3.07 -15.58 36.57
CA GLN A 97 -1.79 -15.97 35.92
C GLN A 97 -2.01 -16.40 34.44
N GLU A 98 -3.24 -16.40 33.97
CA GLU A 98 -3.53 -16.83 32.61
C GLU A 98 -3.08 -15.80 31.57
N LYS A 99 -2.63 -16.27 30.43
CA LYS A 99 -2.33 -15.41 29.28
C LYS A 99 -3.63 -15.12 28.53
N VAL A 100 -4.09 -13.88 28.61
CA VAL A 100 -5.32 -13.42 27.96
C VAL A 100 -4.98 -12.31 26.96
N LEU A 101 -5.58 -12.42 25.78
CA LEU A 101 -5.44 -11.42 24.73
C LEU A 101 -6.66 -10.48 24.78
N LEU A 102 -6.44 -9.19 24.95
CA LEU A 102 -7.43 -8.14 24.83
C LEU A 102 -7.28 -7.46 23.48
N VAL A 103 -8.25 -7.61 22.58
CA VAL A 103 -8.26 -6.98 21.26
C VAL A 103 -9.33 -5.90 21.19
N ILE A 104 -8.93 -4.67 20.86
CA ILE A 104 -9.84 -3.58 20.54
C ILE A 104 -9.65 -3.25 19.05
N ASP A 105 -10.55 -3.76 18.23
CA ASP A 105 -10.57 -3.49 16.78
C ASP A 105 -11.36 -2.20 16.50
N GLU A 106 -10.98 -1.46 15.47
CA GLU A 106 -11.49 -0.13 15.11
C GLU A 106 -11.48 0.86 16.29
N LEU A 107 -10.41 0.82 17.10
CA LEU A 107 -10.17 1.71 18.24
C LEU A 107 -10.51 3.19 17.99
N PRO A 108 -10.22 3.79 16.83
CA PRO A 108 -10.54 5.20 16.56
C PRO A 108 -12.00 5.55 16.81
N TYR A 109 -12.95 4.64 16.51
CA TYR A 109 -14.39 4.92 16.71
C TYR A 109 -14.78 5.14 18.16
N TRP A 110 -14.10 4.47 19.08
CA TRP A 110 -14.31 4.67 20.50
C TRP A 110 -13.48 5.83 21.04
N ALA A 111 -12.19 5.84 20.78
CA ALA A 111 -11.26 6.81 21.36
C ALA A 111 -11.48 8.26 20.88
N GLU A 112 -12.10 8.50 19.70
CA GLU A 112 -12.53 9.82 19.28
C GLU A 112 -13.72 10.37 20.09
N LYS A 113 -14.50 9.49 20.71
CA LYS A 113 -15.68 9.85 21.53
C LYS A 113 -15.41 9.76 23.02
N ASP A 114 -14.33 9.12 23.43
CA ASP A 114 -13.90 8.94 24.80
C ASP A 114 -12.39 9.21 24.93
N GLU A 115 -12.05 10.49 25.17
CA GLU A 115 -10.64 10.91 25.31
C GLU A 115 -9.94 10.26 26.49
N ALA A 116 -10.70 9.76 27.50
CA ALA A 116 -10.13 9.09 28.66
C ALA A 116 -9.63 7.67 28.36
N LEU A 117 -10.15 7.01 27.32
CA LEU A 117 -9.86 5.59 27.03
C LEU A 117 -8.35 5.28 27.01
N LEU A 118 -7.56 6.08 26.27
CA LEU A 118 -6.12 5.83 26.15
C LEU A 118 -5.38 6.07 27.48
N SER A 119 -5.80 7.08 28.25
CA SER A 119 -5.21 7.41 29.56
C SER A 119 -5.55 6.39 30.62
N VAL A 120 -6.79 5.89 30.63
CA VAL A 120 -7.20 4.83 31.54
C VAL A 120 -6.49 3.53 31.21
N LEU A 121 -6.38 3.16 29.94
CA LEU A 121 -5.60 2.00 29.50
C LEU A 121 -4.14 2.10 29.94
N GLN A 122 -3.51 3.27 29.75
CA GLN A 122 -2.18 3.54 30.26
C GLN A 122 -2.06 3.27 31.77
N LYS A 123 -2.96 3.86 32.57
CA LYS A 123 -2.98 3.68 34.02
C LYS A 123 -2.97 2.20 34.42
N TYR A 124 -3.82 1.39 33.79
CA TYR A 124 -3.92 -0.03 34.09
C TYR A 124 -2.68 -0.83 33.69
N MET A 125 -2.08 -0.52 32.54
CA MET A 125 -0.81 -1.14 32.12
C MET A 125 0.34 -0.82 33.08
N ASP A 126 0.37 0.40 33.61
CA ASP A 126 1.44 0.87 34.52
C ASP A 126 1.24 0.36 35.97
N THR A 127 0.04 -0.06 36.32
CA THR A 127 -0.33 -0.45 37.70
C THR A 127 -0.85 -1.89 37.80
N SER A 128 -2.15 -2.07 37.82
CA SER A 128 -2.81 -3.34 38.15
C SER A 128 -2.55 -4.48 37.15
N TRP A 129 -2.23 -4.17 35.90
CA TRP A 129 -1.95 -5.20 34.87
C TRP A 129 -0.46 -5.47 34.70
N LYS A 130 0.43 -4.65 35.29
CA LYS A 130 1.88 -4.73 35.11
C LYS A 130 2.43 -6.15 35.32
N ASP A 131 1.96 -6.82 36.37
CA ASP A 131 2.41 -8.16 36.75
C ASP A 131 1.49 -9.28 36.24
N THR A 132 0.58 -8.99 35.31
CA THR A 132 -0.29 -9.95 34.66
C THR A 132 0.24 -10.37 33.28
N ASN A 133 -0.34 -11.41 32.70
CA ASN A 133 -0.05 -11.85 31.33
C ASN A 133 -1.09 -11.34 30.31
N ILE A 134 -1.64 -10.13 30.53
CA ILE A 134 -2.56 -9.51 29.57
C ILE A 134 -1.77 -8.99 28.35
N LYS A 135 -2.13 -9.47 27.17
CA LYS A 135 -1.62 -8.99 25.88
C LYS A 135 -2.67 -8.15 25.19
N ILE A 136 -2.32 -6.92 24.86
CA ILE A 136 -3.24 -5.94 24.27
C ILE A 136 -2.94 -5.76 22.80
N ILE A 137 -3.93 -5.87 21.94
CA ILE A 137 -3.84 -5.49 20.53
C ILE A 137 -4.82 -4.35 20.27
N LEU A 138 -4.28 -3.19 19.91
CA LEU A 138 -5.06 -2.04 19.46
C LEU A 138 -5.01 -1.98 17.94
N CYS A 139 -6.20 -2.05 17.31
CA CYS A 139 -6.29 -2.05 15.86
C CYS A 139 -7.12 -0.87 15.36
N GLY A 140 -6.72 -0.26 14.23
CA GLY A 140 -7.48 0.82 13.63
C GLY A 140 -7.19 1.05 12.15
N SER A 141 -8.23 1.50 11.42
CA SER A 141 -8.15 1.82 10.00
C SER A 141 -7.89 3.31 9.72
N ALA A 142 -8.17 4.20 10.67
CA ALA A 142 -7.92 5.64 10.55
C ALA A 142 -6.42 5.94 10.78
N LEU A 143 -5.62 5.91 9.70
CA LEU A 143 -4.17 6.06 9.76
C LEU A 143 -3.74 7.31 10.53
N SER A 144 -4.32 8.47 10.20
CA SER A 144 -4.00 9.73 10.86
C SER A 144 -4.26 9.70 12.38
N PHE A 145 -5.37 9.08 12.80
CA PHE A 145 -5.66 8.90 14.23
C PHE A 145 -4.62 8.01 14.89
N MET A 146 -4.34 6.85 14.30
CA MET A 146 -3.39 5.89 14.87
C MET A 146 -1.98 6.50 14.99
N GLU A 147 -1.51 7.19 13.96
CA GLU A 147 -0.18 7.80 13.96
C GLU A 147 -0.09 9.01 14.92
N ASN A 148 -1.12 9.89 14.96
CA ASN A 148 -1.05 11.15 15.72
C ASN A 148 -1.57 11.05 17.15
N LYS A 149 -2.49 10.11 17.46
CA LYS A 149 -3.12 10.00 18.79
C LYS A 149 -2.65 8.77 19.58
N VAL A 150 -2.35 7.65 18.88
CA VAL A 150 -1.94 6.40 19.55
C VAL A 150 -0.41 6.27 19.59
N LEU A 151 0.26 6.53 18.46
CA LEU A 151 1.69 6.26 18.28
C LEU A 151 2.60 7.47 18.56
N SER A 152 2.06 8.68 18.55
CA SER A 152 2.85 9.91 18.72
C SER A 152 3.42 10.06 20.14
N GLU A 153 4.47 10.86 20.28
CA GLU A 153 5.10 11.20 21.57
C GLU A 153 4.13 11.86 22.57
N LYS A 154 3.06 12.47 22.08
CA LYS A 154 2.02 13.10 22.91
C LYS A 154 0.94 12.11 23.39
N SER A 155 0.98 10.88 22.93
CA SER A 155 0.02 9.85 23.33
C SER A 155 0.26 9.41 24.78
N PRO A 156 -0.80 9.17 25.57
CA PRO A 156 -0.67 8.49 26.87
C PRO A 156 0.01 7.11 26.74
N LEU A 157 -0.13 6.45 25.60
CA LEU A 157 0.43 5.12 25.33
C LEU A 157 1.89 5.15 24.80
N PHE A 158 2.48 6.34 24.66
CA PHE A 158 3.87 6.45 24.19
C PHE A 158 4.84 5.73 25.14
N GLY A 159 5.76 4.95 24.57
CA GLY A 159 6.74 4.16 25.33
C GLY A 159 6.20 2.88 25.98
N ARG A 160 4.89 2.56 25.81
CA ARG A 160 4.26 1.34 26.39
C ARG A 160 3.97 0.25 25.37
N ARG A 161 4.17 0.54 24.10
CA ARG A 161 4.05 -0.46 23.04
C ARG A 161 5.32 -1.31 22.94
N ASP A 162 5.14 -2.62 22.86
CA ASP A 162 6.24 -3.56 22.58
C ASP A 162 6.59 -3.58 21.11
N SER A 163 5.58 -3.45 20.24
CA SER A 163 5.75 -3.45 18.80
C SER A 163 4.55 -2.82 18.08
N GLN A 164 4.73 -2.58 16.79
CA GLN A 164 3.66 -2.10 15.91
C GLN A 164 3.76 -2.76 14.54
N ILE A 165 2.62 -2.98 13.91
CA ILE A 165 2.51 -3.45 12.53
C ILE A 165 1.73 -2.40 11.74
N LYS A 166 2.41 -1.74 10.80
CA LYS A 166 1.73 -0.99 9.74
C LYS A 166 1.46 -1.95 8.59
N LEU A 167 0.20 -2.36 8.46
CA LEU A 167 -0.18 -3.27 7.41
C LEU A 167 -0.32 -2.50 6.09
N GLU A 168 0.47 -2.87 5.10
CA GLU A 168 0.40 -2.32 3.75
C GLU A 168 -0.36 -3.28 2.82
N PRO A 169 -0.83 -2.83 1.64
CA PRO A 169 -1.31 -3.75 0.60
C PRO A 169 -0.29 -4.85 0.29
N PHE A 170 -0.73 -5.95 -0.24
CA PHE A 170 0.15 -7.01 -0.73
C PHE A 170 1.04 -6.49 -1.86
N ASP A 171 2.28 -6.94 -1.91
CA ASP A 171 3.11 -6.80 -3.10
C ASP A 171 2.60 -7.70 -4.24
N TYR A 172 3.23 -7.60 -5.41
CA TYR A 172 2.78 -8.34 -6.59
C TYR A 172 2.98 -9.86 -6.44
N LEU A 173 3.93 -10.31 -5.61
CA LEU A 173 4.19 -11.73 -5.37
C LEU A 173 3.09 -12.35 -4.49
N ASP A 174 2.76 -11.70 -3.40
CA ASP A 174 1.65 -12.14 -2.54
C ASP A 174 0.29 -11.99 -3.25
N ALA A 175 0.11 -10.93 -4.05
CA ALA A 175 -1.10 -10.77 -4.86
C ALA A 175 -1.29 -11.91 -5.88
N ALA A 176 -0.20 -12.41 -6.47
CA ALA A 176 -0.23 -13.54 -7.41
C ALA A 176 -0.74 -14.85 -6.78
N LYS A 177 -0.58 -15.03 -5.46
CA LYS A 177 -1.07 -16.21 -4.74
C LYS A 177 -2.60 -16.32 -4.70
N PHE A 178 -3.33 -15.23 -5.00
CA PHE A 178 -4.80 -15.24 -5.13
C PHE A 178 -5.27 -15.83 -6.46
N VAL A 179 -4.42 -15.81 -7.47
CA VAL A 179 -4.70 -16.27 -8.83
C VAL A 179 -3.54 -17.14 -9.36
N PRO A 180 -3.23 -18.27 -8.68
CA PRO A 180 -2.03 -19.05 -8.95
C PRO A 180 -1.96 -19.57 -10.40
N GLU A 181 -3.12 -19.90 -11.01
CA GLU A 181 -3.21 -20.46 -12.35
C GLU A 181 -3.12 -19.41 -13.48
N TYR A 182 -3.17 -18.12 -13.15
CA TYR A 182 -3.03 -17.08 -14.16
C TYR A 182 -1.58 -17.00 -14.66
N CYS A 183 -1.40 -16.65 -15.94
CA CYS A 183 -0.07 -16.35 -16.48
C CYS A 183 0.53 -15.11 -15.80
N ALA A 184 1.84 -14.89 -15.94
CA ALA A 184 2.55 -13.76 -15.31
C ALA A 184 1.93 -12.41 -15.67
N ARG A 185 1.52 -12.23 -16.95
CA ARG A 185 0.85 -11.01 -17.41
C ARG A 185 -0.46 -10.76 -16.67
N ASP A 186 -1.32 -11.76 -16.55
CA ASP A 186 -2.63 -11.61 -15.93
C ASP A 186 -2.50 -11.45 -14.40
N LYS A 187 -1.51 -12.09 -13.76
CA LYS A 187 -1.13 -11.84 -12.36
C LYS A 187 -0.73 -10.38 -12.15
N ALA A 188 0.11 -9.84 -13.03
CA ALA A 188 0.52 -8.44 -12.96
C ALA A 188 -0.67 -7.48 -13.13
N VAL A 189 -1.57 -7.76 -14.08
CA VAL A 189 -2.77 -6.94 -14.27
C VAL A 189 -3.71 -7.04 -13.07
N CYS A 190 -3.93 -8.23 -12.49
CA CYS A 190 -4.69 -8.39 -11.25
C CYS A 190 -4.11 -7.52 -10.10
N TYR A 191 -2.80 -7.52 -9.93
CA TYR A 191 -2.14 -6.63 -8.99
C TYR A 191 -2.41 -5.15 -9.32
N GLY A 192 -2.26 -4.76 -10.58
CA GLY A 192 -2.48 -3.38 -11.04
C GLY A 192 -3.89 -2.87 -10.80
N ILE A 193 -4.92 -3.64 -11.16
CA ILE A 193 -6.32 -3.22 -11.00
C ILE A 193 -6.85 -3.30 -9.56
N THR A 194 -6.18 -4.03 -8.67
CA THR A 194 -6.57 -4.19 -7.26
C THR A 194 -5.68 -3.39 -6.30
N GLY A 195 -4.54 -2.88 -6.77
CA GLY A 195 -3.55 -2.21 -5.93
C GLY A 195 -3.00 -3.08 -4.80
N GLY A 196 -3.05 -4.42 -4.92
CA GLY A 196 -2.64 -5.35 -3.87
C GLY A 196 -3.55 -5.37 -2.64
N VAL A 197 -4.73 -4.75 -2.70
CA VAL A 197 -5.66 -4.67 -1.56
C VAL A 197 -6.34 -6.02 -1.34
N ALA A 198 -6.16 -6.60 -0.14
CA ALA A 198 -6.63 -7.94 0.19
C ALA A 198 -8.11 -8.20 -0.15
N LYS A 199 -8.99 -7.24 0.17
CA LYS A 199 -10.42 -7.34 -0.13
C LYS A 199 -10.69 -7.42 -1.62
N TYR A 200 -10.02 -6.62 -2.44
CA TYR A 200 -10.24 -6.58 -3.88
C TYR A 200 -9.67 -7.83 -4.55
N LEU A 201 -8.48 -8.27 -4.13
CA LEU A 201 -7.89 -9.54 -4.57
C LEU A 201 -8.81 -10.72 -4.25
N SER A 202 -9.41 -10.75 -3.05
CA SER A 202 -10.35 -11.82 -2.67
C SER A 202 -11.63 -11.86 -3.49
N MET A 203 -11.92 -10.84 -4.28
CA MET A 203 -13.08 -10.77 -5.18
C MET A 203 -12.78 -11.26 -6.59
N ILE A 204 -11.51 -11.42 -6.94
CA ILE A 204 -11.14 -12.07 -8.21
C ILE A 204 -11.56 -13.54 -8.12
N ASP A 205 -12.33 -13.98 -9.09
CA ASP A 205 -12.70 -15.38 -9.25
C ASP A 205 -11.60 -16.08 -10.08
N PRO A 206 -10.80 -16.95 -9.49
CA PRO A 206 -9.68 -17.59 -10.20
C PRO A 206 -10.15 -18.56 -11.31
N CYS A 207 -11.43 -18.98 -11.30
CA CYS A 207 -12.01 -19.83 -12.33
C CYS A 207 -12.48 -19.07 -13.58
N LYS A 208 -12.49 -17.72 -13.51
CA LYS A 208 -12.85 -16.85 -14.63
C LYS A 208 -11.61 -16.23 -15.26
N SER A 209 -11.75 -15.84 -16.53
CA SER A 209 -10.70 -15.06 -17.18
C SER A 209 -10.50 -13.70 -16.50
N LEU A 210 -9.34 -13.09 -16.73
CA LEU A 210 -9.05 -11.73 -16.28
C LEU A 210 -10.10 -10.73 -16.79
N ASP A 211 -10.45 -10.80 -18.07
CA ASP A 211 -11.41 -9.91 -18.70
C ASP A 211 -12.80 -9.99 -18.03
N GLU A 212 -13.30 -11.21 -17.79
CA GLU A 212 -14.57 -11.44 -17.09
C GLU A 212 -14.56 -10.85 -15.69
N ASN A 213 -13.44 -10.99 -14.96
CA ASN A 213 -13.30 -10.40 -13.63
C ASN A 213 -13.28 -8.87 -13.67
N ILE A 214 -12.57 -8.27 -14.62
CA ILE A 214 -12.54 -6.80 -14.77
C ILE A 214 -13.94 -6.28 -15.10
N VAL A 215 -14.63 -6.88 -16.08
CA VAL A 215 -15.99 -6.46 -16.45
C VAL A 215 -16.94 -6.59 -15.27
N ARG A 216 -16.93 -7.73 -14.57
CA ARG A 216 -17.80 -7.97 -13.42
C ARG A 216 -17.59 -7.01 -12.27
N LEU A 217 -16.34 -6.63 -12.01
CA LEU A 217 -16.01 -5.81 -10.83
C LEU A 217 -16.13 -4.30 -11.08
N PHE A 218 -15.82 -3.84 -12.30
CA PHE A 218 -15.70 -2.42 -12.60
C PHE A 218 -16.73 -1.89 -13.61
N PHE A 219 -17.21 -2.72 -14.54
CA PHE A 219 -18.02 -2.28 -15.68
C PHE A 219 -19.48 -2.77 -15.62
N LYS A 220 -19.96 -3.03 -14.40
CA LYS A 220 -21.38 -3.26 -14.09
C LYS A 220 -21.79 -2.36 -12.93
N THR A 221 -23.03 -1.88 -12.94
CA THR A 221 -23.56 -1.00 -11.88
C THR A 221 -23.62 -1.69 -10.50
N ASP A 222 -23.76 -3.00 -10.47
CA ASP A 222 -23.69 -3.85 -9.28
C ASP A 222 -22.26 -4.36 -8.98
N GLY A 223 -21.27 -3.98 -9.79
CA GLY A 223 -19.86 -4.32 -9.61
C GLY A 223 -19.28 -3.65 -8.37
N TYR A 224 -18.66 -4.43 -7.50
CA TYR A 224 -18.17 -3.91 -6.21
C TYR A 224 -17.19 -2.74 -6.35
N LEU A 225 -16.35 -2.73 -7.38
CA LEU A 225 -15.33 -1.70 -7.60
C LEU A 225 -15.84 -0.54 -8.46
N TYR A 226 -17.08 -0.60 -8.94
CA TYR A 226 -17.69 0.50 -9.70
C TYR A 226 -17.80 1.79 -8.88
N ASP A 227 -18.33 1.72 -7.65
CA ASP A 227 -18.50 2.87 -6.75
C ASP A 227 -17.46 2.93 -5.61
N GLU A 228 -16.49 2.03 -5.61
CA GLU A 228 -15.58 1.84 -4.48
C GLU A 228 -14.75 3.06 -4.15
N THR A 229 -14.24 3.77 -5.14
CA THR A 229 -13.44 5.00 -4.93
C THR A 229 -14.25 6.06 -4.20
N ARG A 230 -15.50 6.29 -4.63
CA ARG A 230 -16.42 7.22 -3.97
C ARG A 230 -16.73 6.80 -2.54
N ASN A 231 -17.01 5.51 -2.33
CA ASN A 231 -17.30 4.96 -1.01
C ASN A 231 -16.11 5.14 -0.05
N LEU A 232 -14.88 4.90 -0.50
CA LEU A 232 -13.68 5.12 0.31
C LEU A 232 -13.48 6.60 0.64
N LEU A 233 -13.57 7.47 -0.35
CA LEU A 233 -13.38 8.91 -0.13
C LEU A 233 -14.41 9.47 0.87
N THR A 234 -15.68 9.08 0.76
CA THR A 234 -16.74 9.47 1.69
C THR A 234 -16.50 8.98 3.13
N GLN A 235 -15.82 7.85 3.29
CA GLN A 235 -15.51 7.32 4.61
C GLN A 235 -14.30 7.99 5.28
N GLU A 236 -13.38 8.53 4.47
CA GLU A 236 -12.13 9.13 4.96
C GLU A 236 -12.18 10.67 5.02
N PHE A 237 -13.03 11.31 4.21
CA PHE A 237 -13.09 12.76 4.10
C PHE A 237 -14.52 13.29 4.30
N SER A 238 -14.64 14.38 5.04
CA SER A 238 -15.91 15.08 5.23
C SER A 238 -16.32 15.90 4.00
N ASP A 239 -15.35 16.46 3.28
CA ASP A 239 -15.53 17.13 1.99
C ASP A 239 -14.67 16.39 0.95
N ILE A 240 -15.34 15.77 -0.01
CA ILE A 240 -14.70 14.98 -1.05
C ILE A 240 -14.48 15.73 -2.35
N SER A 241 -15.06 16.93 -2.53
CA SER A 241 -15.06 17.62 -3.82
C SER A 241 -13.64 17.96 -4.29
N LEU A 242 -12.89 18.72 -3.52
CA LEU A 242 -11.51 19.10 -3.87
C LEU A 242 -10.58 17.89 -3.92
N VAL A 243 -10.75 16.96 -2.98
CA VAL A 243 -9.93 15.74 -2.90
C VAL A 243 -10.13 14.88 -4.15
N ASN A 244 -11.38 14.69 -4.59
CA ASN A 244 -11.72 13.95 -5.81
C ASN A 244 -11.08 14.59 -7.04
N ASN A 245 -11.23 15.91 -7.18
CA ASN A 245 -10.68 16.65 -8.31
C ASN A 245 -9.15 16.57 -8.36
N ILE A 246 -8.47 16.63 -7.21
CA ILE A 246 -7.01 16.47 -7.13
C ILE A 246 -6.58 15.07 -7.59
N ILE A 247 -7.25 14.00 -7.12
CA ILE A 247 -6.96 12.63 -7.53
C ILE A 247 -7.12 12.48 -9.05
N GLU A 248 -8.20 13.03 -9.59
CA GLU A 248 -8.46 13.01 -11.03
C GLU A 248 -7.33 13.70 -11.82
N GLN A 249 -6.88 14.89 -11.39
CA GLN A 249 -5.77 15.56 -12.05
C GLN A 249 -4.47 14.77 -12.00
N ILE A 250 -4.19 14.10 -10.87
CA ILE A 250 -3.01 13.21 -10.76
C ILE A 250 -3.16 12.01 -11.68
N ALA A 251 -4.34 11.40 -11.78
CA ALA A 251 -4.61 10.30 -12.71
C ALA A 251 -4.38 10.71 -14.18
N TYR A 252 -4.67 11.98 -14.51
CA TYR A 252 -4.41 12.55 -15.84
C TYR A 252 -2.98 13.12 -16.02
N GLY A 253 -2.05 12.75 -15.12
CA GLY A 253 -0.62 13.04 -15.25
C GLY A 253 -0.18 14.41 -14.73
N LYS A 254 -1.03 15.19 -14.06
CA LYS A 254 -0.62 16.40 -13.35
C LYS A 254 0.02 16.00 -12.02
N ASN A 255 1.30 16.20 -11.87
CA ASN A 255 2.06 15.64 -10.77
C ASN A 255 2.75 16.67 -9.85
N THR A 256 2.59 17.96 -10.13
CA THR A 256 3.11 19.04 -9.26
C THR A 256 1.97 19.86 -8.65
N VAL A 257 2.21 20.45 -7.47
CA VAL A 257 1.23 21.30 -6.80
C VAL A 257 0.74 22.43 -7.70
N ASN A 258 1.68 23.07 -8.43
CA ASN A 258 1.36 24.20 -9.29
C ASN A 258 0.48 23.81 -10.48
N GLU A 259 0.78 22.69 -11.15
CA GLU A 259 -0.03 22.19 -12.27
C GLU A 259 -1.45 21.85 -11.83
N ILE A 260 -1.59 21.17 -10.67
CA ILE A 260 -2.89 20.80 -10.10
C ILE A 260 -3.67 22.07 -9.73
N ALA A 261 -3.05 22.99 -8.99
CA ALA A 261 -3.67 24.24 -8.55
C ALA A 261 -4.15 25.07 -9.73
N THR A 262 -3.29 25.26 -10.75
CA THR A 262 -3.64 26.00 -11.97
C THR A 262 -4.81 25.36 -12.70
N LYS A 263 -4.82 24.02 -12.82
CA LYS A 263 -5.87 23.30 -13.54
C LYS A 263 -7.23 23.35 -12.84
N LEU A 264 -7.23 23.38 -11.50
CA LEU A 264 -8.45 23.43 -10.68
C LEU A 264 -8.92 24.86 -10.35
N GLY A 265 -8.11 25.87 -10.66
CA GLY A 265 -8.40 27.25 -10.22
C GLY A 265 -8.28 27.46 -8.71
N GLU A 266 -7.48 26.60 -8.04
CA GLU A 266 -7.31 26.59 -6.60
C GLU A 266 -5.97 27.21 -6.17
N THR A 267 -5.86 27.55 -4.88
CA THR A 267 -4.59 28.02 -4.33
C THR A 267 -3.64 26.86 -4.04
N SER A 268 -2.33 27.07 -4.26
CA SER A 268 -1.30 26.06 -3.96
C SER A 268 -1.34 25.56 -2.50
N PRO A 269 -1.58 26.40 -1.47
CA PRO A 269 -1.76 25.93 -0.09
C PRO A 269 -2.95 25.00 0.11
N ALA A 270 -4.10 25.27 -0.52
CA ALA A 270 -5.29 24.41 -0.41
C ALA A 270 -5.04 23.03 -1.05
N VAL A 271 -4.42 23.02 -2.23
CA VAL A 271 -4.01 21.77 -2.90
C VAL A 271 -3.00 21.00 -2.06
N LEU A 272 -1.98 21.68 -1.50
CA LEU A 272 -0.97 21.02 -0.67
C LEU A 272 -1.59 20.38 0.58
N TYR A 273 -2.49 21.09 1.26
CA TYR A 273 -3.20 20.57 2.42
C TYR A 273 -4.02 19.31 2.10
N SER A 274 -4.71 19.31 0.97
CA SER A 274 -5.48 18.15 0.50
C SER A 274 -4.59 16.99 0.08
N LEU A 275 -3.44 17.27 -0.56
CA LEU A 275 -2.43 16.27 -0.90
C LEU A 275 -1.84 15.61 0.35
N GLU A 276 -1.57 16.37 1.43
CA GLU A 276 -1.10 15.81 2.70
C GLU A 276 -2.14 14.86 3.32
N LYS A 277 -3.42 15.22 3.27
CA LYS A 277 -4.50 14.30 3.68
C LYS A 277 -4.51 13.02 2.85
N LEU A 278 -4.40 13.12 1.52
CA LEU A 278 -4.36 11.97 0.62
C LEU A 278 -3.14 11.07 0.85
N ILE A 279 -2.00 11.67 1.20
CA ILE A 279 -0.80 10.92 1.59
C ILE A 279 -1.03 10.18 2.90
N ASN A 280 -1.63 10.84 3.89
CA ASN A 280 -1.91 10.26 5.20
C ASN A 280 -2.86 9.06 5.13
N VAL A 281 -3.78 9.03 4.16
CA VAL A 281 -4.66 7.86 3.93
C VAL A 281 -4.06 6.85 2.95
N GLY A 282 -2.86 7.10 2.43
CA GLY A 282 -2.13 6.17 1.56
C GLY A 282 -2.63 6.08 0.13
N LEU A 283 -3.35 7.07 -0.37
CA LEU A 283 -3.84 7.14 -1.77
C LEU A 283 -2.83 7.81 -2.71
N VAL A 284 -2.09 8.78 -2.21
CA VAL A 284 -1.06 9.53 -2.95
C VAL A 284 0.29 9.35 -2.24
N GLN A 285 1.36 9.39 -3.00
CA GLN A 285 2.71 9.46 -2.45
C GLN A 285 3.52 10.58 -3.09
N LYS A 286 4.45 11.14 -2.29
CA LYS A 286 5.50 12.03 -2.80
C LYS A 286 6.58 11.19 -3.47
N ARG A 287 6.83 11.44 -4.74
CA ARG A 287 7.92 10.83 -5.49
C ARG A 287 9.02 11.89 -5.68
N LYS A 288 10.23 11.56 -5.31
CA LYS A 288 11.39 12.42 -5.46
C LYS A 288 12.40 11.79 -6.42
N CYS A 289 13.11 12.63 -7.12
CA CYS A 289 14.26 12.18 -7.89
C CYS A 289 15.32 11.66 -6.92
N ILE A 290 15.72 10.39 -7.05
CA ILE A 290 16.62 9.70 -6.11
C ILE A 290 17.98 10.38 -5.96
N THR A 291 18.42 11.11 -6.97
CA THR A 291 19.69 11.85 -6.94
C THR A 291 19.59 13.25 -6.33
N GLU A 292 18.37 13.73 -6.10
CA GLU A 292 18.08 15.09 -5.64
C GLU A 292 16.98 15.13 -4.61
N GLU A 293 16.97 14.22 -3.65
CA GLU A 293 15.90 14.08 -2.62
C GLU A 293 15.65 15.35 -1.80
N LYS A 294 16.67 16.19 -1.63
CA LYS A 294 16.57 17.47 -0.92
C LYS A 294 15.97 18.60 -1.76
N ASN A 295 15.86 18.40 -3.06
CA ASN A 295 15.34 19.43 -3.98
C ASN A 295 13.80 19.42 -3.99
N LYS A 296 13.19 20.34 -3.24
CA LYS A 296 11.72 20.49 -3.14
C LYS A 296 11.06 20.77 -4.50
N LYS A 297 11.77 21.39 -5.46
CA LYS A 297 11.24 21.68 -6.79
C LYS A 297 11.10 20.43 -7.66
N LYS A 298 11.85 19.36 -7.33
CA LYS A 298 11.77 18.05 -7.98
C LYS A 298 10.92 17.07 -7.15
N THR A 299 9.75 17.52 -6.68
CA THR A 299 8.79 16.66 -6.00
C THR A 299 7.58 16.47 -6.90
N GLN A 300 7.21 15.23 -7.13
CA GLN A 300 6.00 14.82 -7.83
C GLN A 300 5.04 14.14 -6.85
N TYR A 301 3.75 14.27 -7.13
CA TYR A 301 2.68 13.59 -6.42
C TYR A 301 2.06 12.57 -7.36
N VAL A 302 2.06 11.30 -6.98
CA VAL A 302 1.54 10.20 -7.81
C VAL A 302 0.56 9.36 -7.02
N LEU A 303 -0.39 8.74 -7.70
CA LEU A 303 -1.28 7.79 -7.07
C LEU A 303 -0.47 6.58 -6.60
N LYS A 304 -0.53 6.29 -5.30
CA LYS A 304 0.05 5.07 -4.70
C LYS A 304 -0.86 3.87 -4.93
N ASP A 305 -2.17 4.11 -4.95
CA ASP A 305 -3.17 3.07 -5.15
C ASP A 305 -3.49 2.90 -6.65
N PHE A 306 -3.09 1.77 -7.20
CA PHE A 306 -3.30 1.47 -8.61
C PHE A 306 -4.76 1.19 -8.96
N MET A 307 -5.60 0.69 -8.01
CA MET A 307 -7.04 0.56 -8.24
C MET A 307 -7.68 1.94 -8.46
N PHE A 308 -7.30 2.94 -7.65
CA PHE A 308 -7.73 4.33 -7.87
C PHE A 308 -7.26 4.85 -9.23
N LYS A 309 -6.00 4.58 -9.61
CA LYS A 309 -5.48 4.98 -10.93
C LYS A 309 -6.31 4.37 -12.05
N PHE A 310 -6.58 3.05 -12.01
CA PHE A 310 -7.41 2.35 -12.99
C PHE A 310 -8.81 2.94 -13.06
N TRP A 311 -9.44 3.17 -11.90
CA TRP A 311 -10.79 3.69 -11.81
C TRP A 311 -10.91 5.08 -12.43
N TYR A 312 -10.04 6.03 -12.05
CA TYR A 312 -10.09 7.42 -12.57
C TYR A 312 -9.72 7.50 -14.05
N GLU A 313 -8.92 6.60 -14.55
CA GLU A 313 -8.54 6.55 -15.96
C GLU A 313 -9.71 6.10 -16.85
N PHE A 314 -10.51 5.13 -16.39
CA PHE A 314 -11.48 4.45 -17.25
C PHE A 314 -12.95 4.62 -16.84
N ILE A 315 -13.29 4.56 -15.55
CA ILE A 315 -14.69 4.45 -15.12
C ILE A 315 -15.50 5.74 -15.30
N PRO A 316 -15.00 6.94 -14.96
CA PRO A 316 -15.77 8.18 -15.14
C PRO A 316 -16.19 8.43 -16.58
N LYS A 317 -15.35 8.02 -17.53
CA LYS A 317 -15.65 8.15 -18.99
C LYS A 317 -16.66 7.12 -19.49
N ALA A 318 -16.86 6.04 -18.74
CA ALA A 318 -17.73 4.91 -19.10
C ALA A 318 -19.10 4.95 -18.42
N THR A 319 -19.33 5.84 -17.46
CA THR A 319 -20.49 5.83 -16.55
C THR A 319 -21.82 5.64 -17.31
N SER A 320 -22.13 6.51 -18.28
CA SER A 320 -23.39 6.40 -19.03
C SER A 320 -23.52 5.10 -19.82
N VAL A 321 -22.40 4.56 -20.33
CA VAL A 321 -22.39 3.29 -21.08
C VAL A 321 -22.59 2.11 -20.12
N ILE A 322 -22.04 2.18 -18.93
CA ILE A 322 -22.22 1.15 -17.88
C ILE A 322 -23.67 1.17 -17.39
N GLU A 323 -24.26 2.34 -17.17
CA GLU A 323 -25.63 2.50 -16.67
C GLU A 323 -26.69 1.93 -17.63
N ILE A 324 -26.44 1.98 -18.94
CA ILE A 324 -27.33 1.34 -19.94
C ILE A 324 -26.99 -0.16 -20.16
N GLY A 325 -26.12 -0.76 -19.33
CA GLY A 325 -25.76 -2.18 -19.39
C GLY A 325 -24.76 -2.57 -20.48
N GLN A 326 -24.04 -1.61 -21.08
CA GLN A 326 -23.08 -1.83 -22.17
C GLN A 326 -21.62 -1.73 -21.72
N GLY A 327 -21.35 -1.89 -20.42
CA GLY A 327 -19.99 -1.77 -19.85
C GLY A 327 -18.98 -2.76 -20.43
N GLU A 328 -19.40 -3.99 -20.74
CA GLU A 328 -18.55 -4.99 -21.38
C GLU A 328 -18.10 -4.55 -22.79
N MET A 329 -18.99 -3.94 -23.55
CA MET A 329 -18.64 -3.42 -24.89
C MET A 329 -17.61 -2.28 -24.77
N TYR A 330 -17.79 -1.40 -23.79
CA TYR A 330 -16.81 -0.32 -23.51
C TYR A 330 -15.46 -0.89 -23.10
N TYR A 331 -15.45 -1.86 -22.19
CA TYR A 331 -14.22 -2.55 -21.79
C TYR A 331 -13.47 -3.11 -23.01
N ASN A 332 -14.13 -3.89 -23.84
CA ASN A 332 -13.50 -4.54 -24.98
C ASN A 332 -12.98 -3.56 -26.03
N LYS A 333 -13.68 -2.45 -26.28
CA LYS A 333 -13.33 -1.48 -27.33
C LYS A 333 -12.36 -0.40 -26.88
N VAL A 334 -12.38 -0.02 -25.60
CA VAL A 334 -11.64 1.15 -25.09
C VAL A 334 -10.58 0.74 -24.06
N VAL A 335 -10.97 -0.04 -23.04
CA VAL A 335 -10.08 -0.30 -21.90
C VAL A 335 -9.05 -1.37 -22.23
N LYS A 336 -9.48 -2.49 -22.78
CA LYS A 336 -8.59 -3.63 -23.08
C LYS A 336 -7.41 -3.28 -23.99
N PRO A 337 -7.57 -2.47 -25.05
CA PRO A 337 -6.43 -2.00 -25.86
C PRO A 337 -5.46 -1.10 -25.08
N GLU A 338 -5.95 -0.32 -24.11
CA GLU A 338 -5.17 0.64 -23.32
C GLU A 338 -4.56 0.04 -22.05
N LEU A 339 -4.89 -1.21 -21.69
CA LEU A 339 -4.34 -1.86 -20.48
C LEU A 339 -2.81 -1.85 -20.43
N HIS A 340 -2.15 -1.98 -21.56
CA HIS A 340 -0.69 -1.97 -21.62
C HIS A 340 -0.12 -0.60 -21.20
N SER A 341 -0.79 0.50 -21.55
CA SER A 341 -0.40 1.86 -21.17
C SER A 341 -0.59 2.07 -19.66
N PHE A 342 -1.76 1.69 -19.14
CA PHE A 342 -2.03 1.72 -17.69
C PHE A 342 -0.99 0.91 -16.90
N MET A 343 -0.64 -0.28 -17.39
CA MET A 343 0.30 -1.19 -16.73
C MET A 343 1.74 -0.68 -16.72
N GLY A 344 2.12 0.28 -17.54
CA GLY A 344 3.47 0.84 -17.56
C GLY A 344 3.93 1.25 -16.15
N ALA A 345 3.17 2.11 -15.48
CA ALA A 345 3.50 2.57 -14.11
C ALA A 345 3.43 1.45 -13.06
N VAL A 346 2.54 0.47 -13.23
CA VAL A 346 2.45 -0.71 -12.34
C VAL A 346 3.70 -1.55 -12.48
N PHE A 347 4.12 -1.82 -13.72
CA PHE A 347 5.30 -2.63 -14.01
C PHE A 347 6.59 -1.97 -13.53
N GLU A 348 6.74 -0.66 -13.70
CA GLU A 348 7.86 0.08 -13.12
C GLU A 348 7.96 -0.12 -11.60
N GLU A 349 6.83 -0.09 -10.86
CA GLU A 349 6.83 -0.31 -9.42
C GLU A 349 7.19 -1.76 -9.07
N MET A 350 6.69 -2.74 -9.83
CA MET A 350 7.09 -4.15 -9.69
C MET A 350 8.60 -4.32 -9.90
N CYS A 351 9.15 -3.69 -10.94
CA CYS A 351 10.59 -3.74 -11.24
C CYS A 351 11.43 -3.09 -10.14
N ARG A 352 10.99 -1.95 -9.59
CA ARG A 352 11.66 -1.29 -8.45
C ARG A 352 11.65 -2.19 -7.21
N TYR A 353 10.50 -2.80 -6.89
CA TYR A 353 10.40 -3.74 -5.78
C TYR A 353 11.32 -4.95 -5.98
N TYR A 354 11.32 -5.54 -7.18
CA TYR A 354 12.22 -6.65 -7.54
C TYR A 354 13.68 -6.25 -7.38
N THR A 355 14.06 -5.09 -7.91
CA THR A 355 15.45 -4.59 -7.84
C THR A 355 15.90 -4.40 -6.39
N LEU A 356 15.05 -3.92 -5.50
CA LEU A 356 15.38 -3.81 -4.08
C LEU A 356 15.50 -5.21 -3.44
N LYS A 357 14.51 -6.08 -3.64
CA LYS A 357 14.46 -7.43 -3.06
C LYS A 357 15.68 -8.26 -3.44
N GLU A 358 15.99 -8.31 -4.73
CA GLU A 358 17.11 -9.10 -5.26
C GLU A 358 18.47 -8.39 -5.07
N GLY A 359 18.47 -7.06 -5.04
CA GLY A 359 19.65 -6.25 -4.82
C GLY A 359 20.18 -6.29 -3.38
N VAL A 360 19.30 -6.47 -2.37
CA VAL A 360 19.72 -6.77 -0.98
C VAL A 360 20.45 -8.11 -0.90
N LEU A 361 20.19 -9.02 -1.84
CA LEU A 361 20.88 -10.31 -1.99
C LEU A 361 22.08 -10.25 -2.95
N GLU A 362 22.50 -9.05 -3.33
CA GLU A 362 23.65 -8.77 -4.20
C GLU A 362 23.57 -9.37 -5.63
N LYS A 363 22.38 -9.75 -6.10
CA LYS A 363 22.21 -10.36 -7.42
C LYS A 363 22.60 -9.46 -8.59
N PHE A 364 22.73 -8.16 -8.33
CA PHE A 364 23.21 -7.19 -9.34
C PHE A 364 24.69 -6.79 -9.17
N GLY A 365 25.46 -7.56 -8.35
CA GLY A 365 26.89 -7.30 -8.13
C GLY A 365 27.17 -6.20 -7.12
N CYS A 366 26.18 -5.74 -6.39
CA CYS A 366 26.31 -4.80 -5.27
C CYS A 366 25.12 -4.89 -4.30
N PHE A 367 25.36 -4.50 -3.06
CA PHE A 367 24.33 -4.46 -2.02
C PHE A 367 23.45 -3.21 -2.18
N ILE A 368 22.28 -3.32 -2.79
CA ILE A 368 21.36 -2.20 -3.03
C ILE A 368 20.62 -1.85 -1.73
N THR A 369 20.76 -0.61 -1.30
CA THR A 369 20.15 -0.08 -0.06
C THR A 369 18.94 0.80 -0.30
N ASN A 370 18.79 1.35 -1.51
CA ASN A 370 17.66 2.21 -1.87
C ASN A 370 17.33 2.07 -3.36
N VAL A 371 16.05 2.17 -3.72
CA VAL A 371 15.60 2.13 -5.11
C VAL A 371 14.60 3.27 -5.36
N GLY A 372 14.76 3.95 -6.46
CA GLY A 372 13.86 5.03 -6.87
C GLY A 372 13.87 5.27 -8.37
N VAL A 373 13.53 6.47 -8.74
CA VAL A 373 13.47 6.95 -10.13
C VAL A 373 14.37 8.15 -10.32
N TRP A 374 14.82 8.36 -11.53
CA TRP A 374 15.49 9.59 -11.90
C TRP A 374 14.75 10.27 -13.04
N TRP A 375 14.68 11.60 -13.01
CA TRP A 375 14.20 12.41 -14.12
C TRP A 375 14.96 13.72 -14.18
N GLY A 376 15.11 14.21 -15.42
CA GLY A 376 15.86 15.44 -15.70
C GLY A 376 15.77 15.81 -17.16
N THR A 377 16.86 16.35 -17.65
CA THR A 377 17.03 16.69 -19.06
C THR A 377 18.27 16.00 -19.61
N GLU A 378 18.16 15.47 -20.83
CA GLU A 378 19.30 14.97 -21.60
C GLU A 378 19.60 15.87 -22.78
N SER A 379 20.88 15.95 -23.18
CA SER A 379 21.31 16.60 -24.41
C SER A 379 21.38 15.59 -25.53
N ILE A 380 20.61 15.82 -26.57
CA ILE A 380 20.65 15.02 -27.81
C ILE A 380 21.04 15.89 -29.01
N THR A 381 21.56 15.26 -30.05
CA THR A 381 21.79 15.90 -31.34
C THR A 381 20.61 15.56 -32.25
N ASN A 382 19.89 16.56 -32.75
CA ASN A 382 18.75 16.34 -33.64
C ASN A 382 19.23 15.94 -35.07
N ALA A 383 18.30 15.62 -35.94
CA ALA A 383 18.59 15.22 -37.32
C ALA A 383 19.35 16.29 -38.12
N GLU A 384 19.33 17.55 -37.70
CA GLU A 384 20.02 18.69 -38.30
C GLU A 384 21.43 18.92 -37.70
N GLY A 385 21.91 18.03 -36.81
CA GLY A 385 23.20 18.18 -36.14
C GLY A 385 23.25 19.19 -35.00
N LYS A 386 22.12 19.79 -34.61
CA LYS A 386 22.06 20.77 -33.51
C LYS A 386 21.81 20.06 -32.17
N LYS A 387 22.55 20.49 -31.13
CA LYS A 387 22.30 20.06 -29.74
C LYS A 387 20.98 20.67 -29.25
N CYS A 388 20.06 19.81 -28.78
CA CYS A 388 18.85 20.21 -28.12
C CYS A 388 18.71 19.48 -26.78
N SER A 389 17.94 20.06 -25.87
CA SER A 389 17.64 19.47 -24.56
C SER A 389 16.22 18.92 -24.61
N GLN A 390 16.04 17.68 -24.12
CA GLN A 390 14.73 17.05 -23.96
C GLN A 390 14.58 16.45 -22.57
N SER A 391 13.33 16.22 -22.15
CA SER A 391 13.05 15.50 -20.91
C SER A 391 13.54 14.06 -21.00
N ALA A 392 14.09 13.56 -19.90
CA ALA A 392 14.58 12.20 -19.77
C ALA A 392 14.26 11.66 -18.38
N ASP A 393 14.06 10.36 -18.30
CA ASP A 393 13.81 9.62 -17.07
C ASP A 393 14.55 8.28 -17.11
N ILE A 394 14.71 7.67 -15.93
CA ILE A 394 15.14 6.28 -15.77
C ILE A 394 14.19 5.66 -14.74
N ASP A 395 13.55 4.57 -15.14
CA ASP A 395 12.45 3.95 -14.42
C ASP A 395 12.88 3.31 -13.10
N VAL A 396 14.12 2.77 -13.08
CA VAL A 396 14.70 2.09 -11.92
C VAL A 396 16.12 2.59 -11.69
N VAL A 397 16.38 3.13 -10.51
CA VAL A 397 17.71 3.50 -10.05
C VAL A 397 17.96 2.85 -8.70
N GLY A 398 18.75 1.79 -8.67
CA GLY A 398 19.14 1.09 -7.45
C GLY A 398 20.49 1.61 -6.94
N LEU A 399 20.53 2.12 -5.71
CA LEU A 399 21.73 2.67 -5.10
C LEU A 399 22.34 1.72 -4.07
N SER A 400 23.63 1.46 -4.19
CA SER A 400 24.46 0.92 -3.13
C SER A 400 25.26 2.07 -2.50
N GLU A 401 24.73 2.60 -1.40
CA GLU A 401 25.40 3.68 -0.65
C GLU A 401 26.78 3.26 -0.09
N PRO A 402 26.93 2.06 0.49
CA PRO A 402 28.22 1.61 1.02
C PRO A 402 29.29 1.44 -0.04
N GLU A 403 28.94 0.91 -1.21
CA GLU A 403 29.90 0.58 -2.27
C GLU A 403 30.05 1.68 -3.30
N LYS A 404 29.24 2.74 -3.24
CA LYS A 404 29.19 3.82 -4.24
C LYS A 404 28.94 3.31 -5.66
N LYS A 405 28.03 2.32 -5.75
CA LYS A 405 27.61 1.71 -7.01
C LYS A 405 26.13 2.01 -7.29
N VAL A 406 25.76 1.96 -8.56
CA VAL A 406 24.39 2.17 -9.03
C VAL A 406 24.01 1.15 -10.09
N VAL A 407 22.77 0.71 -10.02
CA VAL A 407 22.11 -0.12 -11.03
C VAL A 407 21.04 0.74 -11.70
N LEU A 408 21.04 0.80 -13.03
CA LEU A 408 20.10 1.57 -13.83
C LEU A 408 19.21 0.64 -14.63
N GLY A 409 17.89 0.87 -14.60
CA GLY A 409 16.92 0.00 -15.27
C GLY A 409 15.87 0.75 -16.09
N GLU A 410 15.44 0.11 -17.18
CA GLU A 410 14.36 0.57 -18.06
C GLU A 410 13.29 -0.52 -18.14
N CYS A 411 12.02 -0.13 -18.09
CA CYS A 411 10.88 -1.05 -18.02
C CYS A 411 9.96 -0.90 -19.24
N LYS A 412 9.59 -2.01 -19.87
CA LYS A 412 8.68 -2.00 -21.02
C LYS A 412 7.58 -3.06 -20.86
N PHE A 413 6.36 -2.61 -20.54
CA PHE A 413 5.16 -3.44 -20.53
C PHE A 413 4.41 -3.31 -21.86
N LYS A 414 4.99 -3.86 -22.90
CA LYS A 414 4.46 -3.80 -24.29
C LYS A 414 4.52 -5.16 -24.95
N ASN A 415 3.66 -5.37 -25.97
CA ASN A 415 3.68 -6.60 -26.76
C ASN A 415 4.90 -6.70 -27.70
N GLU A 416 5.73 -5.68 -27.77
CA GLU A 416 6.94 -5.62 -28.59
C GLU A 416 8.16 -5.99 -27.75
N LYS A 417 9.09 -6.73 -28.35
CA LYS A 417 10.38 -7.05 -27.76
C LYS A 417 11.24 -5.80 -27.60
N ILE A 418 11.99 -5.72 -26.51
CA ILE A 418 12.99 -4.65 -26.33
C ILE A 418 14.10 -4.80 -27.38
N ASP A 419 14.42 -3.71 -28.06
CA ASP A 419 15.48 -3.62 -29.06
C ASP A 419 16.73 -2.91 -28.54
N LYS A 420 17.77 -2.90 -29.36
CA LYS A 420 19.06 -2.20 -29.12
C LYS A 420 18.88 -0.73 -28.75
N LYS A 421 17.91 -0.02 -29.35
CA LYS A 421 17.70 1.42 -29.14
C LYS A 421 17.33 1.76 -27.71
N VAL A 422 16.54 0.90 -27.07
CA VAL A 422 16.16 1.07 -25.66
C VAL A 422 17.40 0.99 -24.77
N TYR A 423 18.25 0.00 -25.01
CA TYR A 423 19.51 -0.18 -24.30
C TYR A 423 20.47 1.00 -24.48
N GLU A 424 20.72 1.42 -25.72
CA GLU A 424 21.57 2.58 -26.05
C GLU A 424 21.02 3.86 -25.38
N THR A 425 19.71 4.01 -25.30
CA THR A 425 19.09 5.16 -24.63
C THR A 425 19.37 5.13 -23.14
N LEU A 426 19.24 3.95 -22.47
CA LEU A 426 19.56 3.82 -21.06
C LEU A 426 21.03 4.12 -20.77
N ILE A 427 21.97 3.61 -21.57
CA ILE A 427 23.40 3.93 -21.44
C ILE A 427 23.62 5.43 -21.57
N ARG A 428 23.09 6.06 -22.64
CA ARG A 428 23.25 7.48 -22.90
C ARG A 428 22.76 8.32 -21.73
N ARG A 429 21.56 7.98 -21.17
CA ARG A 429 21.00 8.64 -20.00
C ARG A 429 21.86 8.40 -18.75
N GLY A 430 22.32 7.18 -18.53
CA GLY A 430 23.21 6.81 -17.44
C GLY A 430 24.50 7.63 -17.43
N ASN A 431 25.12 7.84 -18.58
CA ASN A 431 26.34 8.66 -18.73
C ASN A 431 26.11 10.16 -18.50
N GLN A 432 24.87 10.64 -18.57
CA GLN A 432 24.52 12.05 -18.35
C GLN A 432 24.04 12.34 -16.92
N ILE A 433 23.67 11.30 -16.17
CA ILE A 433 23.33 11.46 -14.76
C ILE A 433 24.59 11.88 -14.00
N LYS A 434 24.52 13.01 -13.31
CA LYS A 434 25.58 13.47 -12.41
C LYS A 434 25.55 12.68 -11.09
N LEU A 435 25.83 11.39 -11.15
CA LEU A 435 26.00 10.53 -9.98
C LEU A 435 27.47 10.44 -9.59
N LYS A 436 27.75 10.49 -8.30
CA LYS A 436 29.07 10.17 -7.72
C LYS A 436 29.25 8.66 -7.49
N TYR A 437 28.59 7.84 -8.30
CA TYR A 437 28.55 6.39 -8.19
C TYR A 437 29.01 5.74 -9.49
N HIS A 438 29.64 4.58 -9.37
CA HIS A 438 29.99 3.76 -10.52
C HIS A 438 28.76 2.96 -10.98
N ILE A 439 28.49 2.93 -12.29
CA ILE A 439 27.41 2.11 -12.86
C ILE A 439 27.87 0.66 -12.87
N GLU A 440 27.22 -0.19 -12.06
CA GLU A 440 27.55 -1.61 -11.93
C GLU A 440 26.81 -2.45 -12.98
N LYS A 441 25.49 -2.19 -13.15
CA LYS A 441 24.66 -2.92 -14.12
C LYS A 441 23.65 -2.02 -14.79
N TYR A 442 23.31 -2.38 -16.02
CA TYR A 442 22.12 -1.95 -16.74
C TYR A 442 21.12 -3.09 -16.76
N VAL A 443 19.88 -2.86 -16.35
CA VAL A 443 18.83 -3.88 -16.27
C VAL A 443 17.69 -3.50 -17.21
N LEU A 444 17.31 -4.40 -18.09
CA LEU A 444 16.15 -4.23 -18.96
C LEU A 444 15.05 -5.18 -18.54
N PHE A 445 13.90 -4.62 -18.22
CA PHE A 445 12.70 -5.36 -17.82
C PHE A 445 11.68 -5.36 -18.96
N SER A 446 11.32 -6.53 -19.45
CA SER A 446 10.42 -6.69 -20.60
C SER A 446 9.25 -7.62 -20.31
N MET A 447 8.04 -7.23 -20.72
CA MET A 447 6.92 -8.15 -20.74
C MET A 447 7.05 -9.20 -21.88
N SER A 448 7.61 -8.81 -23.02
CA SER A 448 7.62 -9.63 -24.25
C SER A 448 9.00 -10.13 -24.66
N GLY A 449 10.00 -9.98 -23.78
CA GLY A 449 11.37 -10.43 -24.04
C GLY A 449 12.17 -9.46 -24.89
N PHE A 450 13.21 -9.99 -25.54
CA PHE A 450 14.27 -9.22 -26.18
C PHE A 450 14.47 -9.66 -27.62
N THR A 451 15.00 -8.78 -28.46
CA THR A 451 15.36 -9.12 -29.85
C THR A 451 16.65 -9.96 -29.88
N GLU A 452 16.86 -10.73 -30.94
CA GLU A 452 18.05 -11.58 -31.18
C GLU A 452 19.38 -10.82 -31.10
N TRP A 453 19.36 -9.49 -31.22
CA TRP A 453 20.54 -8.64 -31.04
C TRP A 453 21.20 -8.84 -29.67
N PHE A 454 20.40 -9.08 -28.63
CA PHE A 454 20.91 -9.29 -27.27
C PHE A 454 21.62 -10.64 -27.11
N ASP A 455 21.34 -11.63 -27.95
CA ASP A 455 22.00 -12.95 -27.91
C ASP A 455 23.48 -12.84 -28.32
N SER A 456 23.82 -11.81 -29.10
CA SER A 456 25.20 -11.52 -29.56
C SER A 456 25.92 -10.48 -28.68
N LEU A 457 25.29 -10.00 -27.61
CA LEU A 457 25.87 -8.96 -26.76
C LEU A 457 26.83 -9.58 -25.73
N GLU A 458 28.13 -9.37 -25.91
CA GLU A 458 29.19 -9.79 -24.96
C GLU A 458 29.41 -8.73 -23.85
N ASP A 459 28.34 -8.18 -23.27
CA ASP A 459 28.44 -7.19 -22.21
C ASP A 459 27.93 -7.78 -20.86
N ASN A 460 28.86 -8.10 -19.99
CA ASN A 460 28.58 -8.62 -18.65
C ASN A 460 27.88 -7.62 -17.72
N ASN A 461 27.76 -6.34 -18.13
CA ASN A 461 27.11 -5.31 -17.34
C ASN A 461 25.61 -5.20 -17.62
N VAL A 462 25.07 -5.99 -18.56
CA VAL A 462 23.64 -6.03 -18.89
C VAL A 462 22.96 -7.21 -18.24
N VAL A 463 21.81 -6.95 -17.64
CA VAL A 463 20.90 -7.96 -17.10
C VAL A 463 19.56 -7.85 -17.81
N LEU A 464 19.11 -8.96 -18.38
CA LEU A 464 17.84 -9.05 -19.11
C LEU A 464 16.84 -9.83 -18.26
N LEU A 465 15.71 -9.23 -17.94
CA LEU A 465 14.67 -9.82 -17.09
C LEU A 465 13.30 -9.73 -17.79
N THR A 466 12.66 -10.86 -17.92
CA THR A 466 11.28 -10.95 -18.40
C THR A 466 10.29 -10.76 -17.25
N LEU A 467 9.02 -10.56 -17.57
CA LEU A 467 7.96 -10.52 -16.55
C LEU A 467 7.87 -11.85 -15.79
N GLU A 468 8.12 -12.97 -16.44
CA GLU A 468 8.14 -14.30 -15.85
C GLU A 468 9.24 -14.42 -14.78
N ASP A 469 10.43 -13.85 -15.03
CA ASP A 469 11.55 -13.87 -14.09
C ASP A 469 11.22 -13.15 -12.78
N LEU A 470 10.35 -12.15 -12.81
CA LEU A 470 9.91 -11.44 -11.61
C LEU A 470 9.09 -12.35 -10.67
N TYR A 471 8.52 -13.44 -11.16
CA TYR A 471 7.71 -14.40 -10.39
C TYR A 471 8.45 -15.71 -10.06
N GLN A 472 9.56 -16.03 -10.72
CA GLN A 472 10.25 -17.32 -10.56
C GLN A 472 11.07 -17.46 -9.27
N ASN A 473 11.44 -16.36 -8.61
CA ASN A 473 12.29 -16.35 -7.42
C ASN A 473 11.52 -16.05 -6.12
N SER A 474 10.25 -16.41 -6.05
CA SER A 474 9.37 -16.11 -4.91
C SER A 474 8.99 -17.37 -4.10
#